data_38f39acc9b873c7ad63c0ee68b16fcef
#
_entry.id   38f39acc9b873c7ad63c0ee68b16fcef
#
_cell.length_a   1.000
_cell.length_b   1.000
_cell.length_c   1.000
_cell.angle_alpha   90.00
_cell.angle_beta   90.00
_cell.angle_gamma   90.00
#
_symmetry.space_group_name_H-M   'P 1'
#
loop_
_entity.id
_entity.type
_entity.pdbx_description
1 polymer ?
#
loop_
_entity_poly.entity_id
_entity_poly.type
_entity_poly.pdbx_seq_one_letter_code
_entity_poly.pdbx_strand_id
1 'polypeptide(L)'
;MTDVGLMSYYLGLEVKQMEDGIFISQESYTKEILKKFNMLDCNSVNTPMESGTKLSKFDEGEKVDPIFFKSLVGSLRYLTYTRPDILFAFGVVSHFVEAPTSTRLKVTRRILCYLKGTIDFGLFYSSSSDFNLVGFCDSDYAGDIDDRKSKTGFVFFLGDSVISWSSKKRPILTLSTCEAEYVAATSCTREDPVYHNRSKHIDTRYRFIKECITKKEVELKYVKSHDQAADIFIKPLKFEDFQRLRSRIGMKKKNQN
;
A
#
# COMPACT_ATOMS: atom_id res chain seq x y z
N MET A 1 8.58 11.68 36.33
CA MET A 1 7.89 11.41 35.06
C MET A 1 6.45 11.84 35.24
N THR A 2 5.96 12.79 34.45
CA THR A 2 4.56 13.23 34.54
C THR A 2 3.75 12.28 33.65
N ASP A 3 2.75 11.62 34.19
CA ASP A 3 1.77 10.87 33.40
C ASP A 3 0.96 11.88 32.58
N VAL A 4 1.05 11.79 31.24
CA VAL A 4 0.34 12.67 30.32
C VAL A 4 -1.03 12.11 29.91
N GLY A 5 -1.45 10.98 30.48
CA GLY A 5 -2.69 10.28 30.14
C GLY A 5 -2.64 9.55 28.79
N LEU A 6 -3.83 9.17 28.29
CA LEU A 6 -3.95 8.42 27.03
C LEU A 6 -3.62 9.31 25.82
N MET A 7 -2.76 8.79 24.93
CA MET A 7 -2.43 9.45 23.67
C MET A 7 -3.65 9.48 22.74
N SER A 8 -4.05 10.67 22.28
CA SER A 8 -5.15 10.85 21.33
C SER A 8 -4.69 11.35 19.96
N TYR A 9 -3.48 11.92 19.88
CA TYR A 9 -2.94 12.50 18.66
C TYR A 9 -1.40 12.46 18.66
N TYR A 10 -0.80 12.03 17.54
CA TYR A 10 0.65 11.98 17.38
C TYR A 10 1.07 12.20 15.91
N LEU A 11 1.88 13.23 15.67
CA LEU A 11 2.42 13.56 14.33
C LEU A 11 1.36 13.55 13.22
N GLY A 12 0.17 14.13 13.46
CA GLY A 12 -0.92 14.19 12.48
C GLY A 12 -1.77 12.91 12.40
N LEU A 13 -1.48 11.90 13.21
CA LEU A 13 -2.28 10.69 13.36
C LEU A 13 -3.23 10.81 14.53
N GLU A 14 -4.49 10.46 14.32
CA GLU A 14 -5.50 10.33 15.36
C GLU A 14 -5.41 8.93 15.96
N VAL A 15 -5.28 8.85 17.27
CA VAL A 15 -5.13 7.61 18.03
C VAL A 15 -6.31 7.44 18.95
N LYS A 16 -7.05 6.34 18.84
CA LYS A 16 -8.12 5.95 19.76
C LYS A 16 -7.74 4.65 20.43
N GLN A 17 -7.44 4.72 21.72
CA GLN A 17 -7.19 3.54 22.55
C GLN A 17 -8.52 2.93 22.97
N MET A 18 -8.65 1.62 22.87
CA MET A 18 -9.83 0.83 23.21
C MET A 18 -9.40 -0.38 24.05
N GLU A 19 -10.33 -1.07 24.69
CA GLU A 19 -10.01 -2.24 25.55
C GLU A 19 -9.37 -3.38 24.76
N ASP A 20 -9.77 -3.55 23.49
CA ASP A 20 -9.33 -4.61 22.58
C ASP A 20 -8.18 -4.20 21.64
N GLY A 21 -7.71 -2.94 21.71
CA GLY A 21 -6.60 -2.49 20.86
C GLY A 21 -6.51 -1.00 20.65
N ILE A 22 -5.81 -0.62 19.58
CA ILE A 22 -5.55 0.76 19.20
C ILE A 22 -6.03 0.99 17.78
N PHE A 23 -6.87 2.00 17.58
CA PHE A 23 -7.30 2.44 16.26
C PHE A 23 -6.55 3.70 15.85
N ILE A 24 -5.91 3.69 14.67
CA ILE A 24 -5.13 4.80 14.12
C ILE A 24 -5.76 5.28 12.81
N SER A 25 -6.02 6.58 12.70
CA SER A 25 -6.63 7.19 11.52
C SER A 25 -6.06 8.57 11.20
N GLN A 26 -6.46 9.12 10.07
CA GLN A 26 -6.19 10.49 9.64
C GLN A 26 -7.49 11.14 9.13
N GLU A 27 -8.57 11.03 9.89
CA GLU A 27 -9.89 11.50 9.49
C GLU A 27 -9.90 13.01 9.22
N SER A 28 -9.36 13.81 10.14
CA SER A 28 -9.29 15.27 10.03
C SER A 28 -8.44 15.70 8.82
N TYR A 29 -7.28 15.07 8.63
CA TYR A 29 -6.41 15.34 7.48
C TYR A 29 -7.08 14.94 6.15
N THR A 30 -7.81 13.83 6.11
CA THR A 30 -8.57 13.42 4.92
C THR A 30 -9.63 14.46 4.56
N LYS A 31 -10.37 14.99 5.55
CA LYS A 31 -11.35 16.07 5.33
C LYS A 31 -10.69 17.35 4.81
N GLU A 32 -9.52 17.71 5.36
CA GLU A 32 -8.74 18.87 4.90
C GLU A 32 -8.31 18.74 3.45
N ILE A 33 -7.79 17.57 3.03
CA ILE A 33 -7.41 17.31 1.64
C ILE A 33 -8.63 17.40 0.72
N LEU A 34 -9.74 16.76 1.08
CA LEU A 34 -10.96 16.80 0.28
C LEU A 34 -11.47 18.24 0.10
N LYS A 35 -11.40 19.07 1.13
CA LYS A 35 -11.72 20.50 1.07
C LYS A 35 -10.74 21.26 0.16
N LYS A 36 -9.43 21.06 0.34
CA LYS A 36 -8.37 21.73 -0.42
C LYS A 36 -8.50 21.51 -1.93
N PHE A 37 -8.92 20.32 -2.35
CA PHE A 37 -9.05 19.94 -3.76
C PHE A 37 -10.48 19.99 -4.30
N ASN A 38 -11.41 20.60 -3.57
CA ASN A 38 -12.84 20.74 -3.93
C ASN A 38 -13.52 19.39 -4.22
N MET A 39 -13.25 18.39 -3.38
CA MET A 39 -13.78 17.02 -3.54
C MET A 39 -14.74 16.60 -2.41
N LEU A 40 -15.21 17.55 -1.59
CA LEU A 40 -16.19 17.26 -0.53
C LEU A 40 -17.55 16.78 -1.08
N ASP A 41 -17.96 17.29 -2.23
CA ASP A 41 -19.26 17.00 -2.84
C ASP A 41 -19.18 15.94 -3.96
N CYS A 42 -18.01 15.32 -4.18
CA CYS A 42 -17.90 14.27 -5.20
C CYS A 42 -18.68 13.01 -4.81
N ASN A 43 -19.14 12.25 -5.77
CA ASN A 43 -19.74 10.94 -5.53
C ASN A 43 -18.66 9.97 -5.04
N SER A 44 -18.91 9.28 -3.93
CA SER A 44 -18.00 8.26 -3.42
C SER A 44 -17.96 7.04 -4.33
N VAL A 45 -16.80 6.39 -4.36
CA VAL A 45 -16.56 5.15 -5.11
C VAL A 45 -16.01 4.06 -4.19
N ASN A 46 -16.16 2.81 -4.58
CA ASN A 46 -15.87 1.66 -3.72
C ASN A 46 -14.41 1.18 -3.79
N THR A 47 -13.63 1.61 -4.82
CA THR A 47 -12.23 1.24 -5.00
C THR A 47 -11.41 2.46 -5.41
N PRO A 48 -10.15 2.59 -4.95
CA PRO A 48 -9.31 3.74 -5.28
C PRO A 48 -8.86 3.75 -6.74
N MET A 49 -8.90 2.59 -7.41
CA MET A 49 -8.58 2.44 -8.83
C MET A 49 -9.50 1.40 -9.46
N GLU A 50 -9.94 1.63 -10.69
CA GLU A 50 -10.75 0.66 -11.44
C GLU A 50 -9.93 -0.56 -11.86
N SER A 51 -10.55 -1.73 -11.80
CA SER A 51 -9.94 -2.96 -12.32
C SER A 51 -9.59 -2.78 -13.79
N GLY A 52 -8.38 -3.18 -14.17
CA GLY A 52 -7.89 -3.04 -15.55
C GLY A 52 -7.33 -1.66 -15.91
N THR A 53 -7.39 -0.65 -15.04
CA THR A 53 -6.78 0.66 -15.30
C THR A 53 -5.27 0.52 -15.51
N LYS A 54 -4.79 1.02 -16.64
CA LYS A 54 -3.36 1.13 -16.98
C LYS A 54 -3.08 2.55 -17.44
N LEU A 55 -2.02 3.15 -16.93
CA LEU A 55 -1.56 4.48 -17.34
C LEU A 55 -0.26 4.33 -18.13
N SER A 56 -0.13 5.10 -19.23
CA SER A 56 1.06 5.14 -20.08
C SER A 56 1.74 6.51 -19.98
N LYS A 57 3.04 6.54 -20.28
CA LYS A 57 3.80 7.79 -20.49
C LYS A 57 3.36 8.51 -21.76
N PHE A 58 2.82 7.77 -22.72
CA PHE A 58 2.37 8.26 -24.03
C PHE A 58 0.86 8.62 -24.03
N ASP A 59 0.35 9.08 -22.90
CA ASP A 59 -1.04 9.52 -22.77
C ASP A 59 -1.24 10.86 -23.51
N GLU A 60 -2.27 10.91 -24.39
CA GLU A 60 -2.64 12.06 -25.21
C GLU A 60 -3.58 13.05 -24.48
N GLY A 61 -3.79 12.91 -23.19
CA GLY A 61 -4.61 13.81 -22.38
C GLY A 61 -4.05 15.22 -22.34
N GLU A 62 -4.93 16.21 -22.14
CA GLU A 62 -4.55 17.62 -21.97
C GLU A 62 -3.58 17.78 -20.78
N LYS A 63 -2.60 18.67 -20.93
CA LYS A 63 -1.63 18.99 -19.87
C LYS A 63 -2.34 19.63 -18.69
N VAL A 64 -1.99 19.22 -17.49
CA VAL A 64 -2.46 19.76 -16.23
C VAL A 64 -1.32 20.49 -15.55
N ASP A 65 -1.64 21.51 -14.74
CA ASP A 65 -0.63 22.23 -13.94
C ASP A 65 0.17 21.25 -13.05
N PRO A 66 1.49 21.13 -13.27
CA PRO A 66 2.34 20.21 -12.51
C PRO A 66 2.41 20.56 -11.02
N ILE A 67 2.31 21.84 -10.65
CA ILE A 67 2.37 22.29 -9.26
C ILE A 67 1.13 21.81 -8.52
N PHE A 68 -0.05 21.98 -9.13
CA PHE A 68 -1.30 21.48 -8.59
C PHE A 68 -1.27 19.95 -8.43
N PHE A 69 -0.84 19.24 -9.48
CA PHE A 69 -0.78 17.77 -9.45
C PHE A 69 0.22 17.26 -8.41
N LYS A 70 1.40 17.88 -8.30
CA LYS A 70 2.42 17.57 -7.29
C LYS A 70 1.91 17.80 -5.87
N SER A 71 1.17 18.89 -5.63
CA SER A 71 0.53 19.15 -4.34
C SER A 71 -0.49 18.07 -3.98
N LEU A 72 -1.31 17.63 -4.96
CA LEU A 72 -2.30 16.58 -4.78
C LEU A 72 -1.66 15.23 -4.44
N VAL A 73 -0.67 14.80 -5.23
CA VAL A 73 0.06 13.55 -4.99
C VAL A 73 0.82 13.59 -3.67
N GLY A 74 1.44 14.73 -3.33
CA GLY A 74 2.11 14.92 -2.04
C GLY A 74 1.18 14.76 -0.84
N SER A 75 -0.05 15.30 -0.95
CA SER A 75 -1.07 15.12 0.10
C SER A 75 -1.50 13.66 0.25
N LEU A 76 -1.67 12.92 -0.86
CA LEU A 76 -1.99 11.50 -0.82
C LEU A 76 -0.87 10.65 -0.21
N ARG A 77 0.40 11.04 -0.44
CA ARG A 77 1.55 10.33 0.14
C ARG A 77 1.48 10.23 1.66
N TYR A 78 1.10 11.32 2.31
CA TYR A 78 1.00 11.33 3.77
C TYR A 78 -0.10 10.40 4.29
N LEU A 79 -1.21 10.26 3.55
CA LEU A 79 -2.27 9.32 3.90
C LEU A 79 -1.84 7.85 3.83
N THR A 80 -0.86 7.50 3.00
CA THR A 80 -0.42 6.09 2.86
C THR A 80 0.17 5.49 4.15
N TYR A 81 0.47 6.31 5.16
CA TYR A 81 0.94 5.83 6.47
C TYR A 81 -0.16 5.15 7.31
N THR A 82 -1.43 5.48 7.11
CA THR A 82 -2.57 4.85 7.81
C THR A 82 -3.58 4.23 6.83
N ARG A 83 -3.37 4.44 5.53
CA ARG A 83 -4.24 3.98 4.46
C ARG A 83 -3.46 3.12 3.45
N PRO A 84 -3.02 1.91 3.87
CA PRO A 84 -2.35 0.97 2.96
C PRO A 84 -3.22 0.61 1.75
N ASP A 85 -4.52 0.66 1.89
CA ASP A 85 -5.51 0.38 0.86
C ASP A 85 -5.44 1.31 -0.37
N ILE A 86 -4.89 2.53 -0.25
CA ILE A 86 -4.67 3.42 -1.40
C ILE A 86 -3.25 3.33 -1.97
N LEU A 87 -2.34 2.57 -1.35
CA LEU A 87 -0.91 2.62 -1.69
C LEU A 87 -0.62 2.23 -3.14
N PHE A 88 -1.29 1.19 -3.67
CA PHE A 88 -1.14 0.80 -5.07
C PHE A 88 -1.54 1.95 -6.02
N ALA A 89 -2.73 2.51 -5.84
CA ALA A 89 -3.25 3.58 -6.67
C ALA A 89 -2.37 4.84 -6.59
N PHE A 90 -1.94 5.21 -5.36
CA PHE A 90 -0.97 6.27 -5.14
C PHE A 90 0.36 6.01 -5.88
N GLY A 91 0.90 4.80 -5.76
CA GLY A 91 2.14 4.40 -6.42
C GLY A 91 2.06 4.50 -7.95
N VAL A 92 0.91 4.20 -8.55
CA VAL A 92 0.69 4.36 -9.99
C VAL A 92 0.70 5.83 -10.40
N VAL A 93 -0.07 6.70 -9.75
CA VAL A 93 -0.18 8.11 -10.14
C VAL A 93 1.08 8.91 -9.83
N SER A 94 1.84 8.52 -8.81
CA SER A 94 3.07 9.20 -8.40
C SER A 94 4.19 9.14 -9.45
N HIS A 95 4.17 8.16 -10.37
CA HIS A 95 5.14 8.08 -11.46
C HIS A 95 4.99 9.19 -12.52
N PHE A 96 3.87 9.90 -12.53
CA PHE A 96 3.53 10.89 -13.55
C PHE A 96 3.53 12.33 -13.06
N VAL A 97 4.19 12.61 -11.94
CA VAL A 97 4.19 13.95 -11.30
C VAL A 97 4.87 15.01 -12.17
N GLU A 98 5.85 14.63 -12.99
CA GLU A 98 6.58 15.57 -13.86
C GLU A 98 5.81 15.98 -15.11
N ALA A 99 4.94 15.10 -15.62
CA ALA A 99 4.17 15.36 -16.84
C ALA A 99 2.69 14.96 -16.66
N PRO A 100 1.93 15.65 -15.79
CA PRO A 100 0.55 15.27 -15.52
C PRO A 100 -0.38 15.63 -16.68
N THR A 101 -1.36 14.76 -16.92
CA THR A 101 -2.41 14.93 -17.92
C THR A 101 -3.80 14.85 -17.29
N SER A 102 -4.83 15.27 -18.02
CA SER A 102 -6.22 15.19 -17.60
C SER A 102 -6.65 13.75 -17.27
N THR A 103 -6.16 12.77 -18.02
CA THR A 103 -6.40 11.34 -17.78
C THR A 103 -5.82 10.92 -16.41
N ARG A 104 -4.58 11.29 -16.13
CA ARG A 104 -3.89 10.98 -14.86
C ARG A 104 -4.56 11.70 -13.70
N LEU A 105 -4.98 12.94 -13.89
CA LEU A 105 -5.75 13.70 -12.89
C LEU A 105 -7.08 13.02 -12.58
N LYS A 106 -7.80 12.50 -13.59
CA LYS A 106 -9.06 11.76 -13.39
C LYS A 106 -8.86 10.54 -12.50
N VAL A 107 -7.79 9.74 -12.74
CA VAL A 107 -7.44 8.60 -11.89
C VAL A 107 -7.09 9.05 -10.46
N THR A 108 -6.35 10.15 -10.32
CA THR A 108 -5.98 10.68 -9.00
C THR A 108 -7.19 11.20 -8.24
N ARG A 109 -8.14 11.87 -8.90
CA ARG A 109 -9.42 12.31 -8.31
C ARG A 109 -10.27 11.13 -7.85
N ARG A 110 -10.22 9.98 -8.55
CA ARG A 110 -10.91 8.77 -8.10
C ARG A 110 -10.40 8.30 -6.73
N ILE A 111 -9.10 8.43 -6.43
CA ILE A 111 -8.56 8.13 -5.09
C ILE A 111 -9.23 9.04 -4.04
N LEU A 112 -9.43 10.33 -4.34
CA LEU A 112 -10.12 11.24 -3.43
C LEU A 112 -11.60 10.87 -3.24
N CYS A 113 -12.31 10.48 -4.31
CA CYS A 113 -13.70 9.99 -4.21
C CYS A 113 -13.80 8.72 -3.34
N TYR A 114 -12.82 7.82 -3.42
CA TYR A 114 -12.72 6.66 -2.54
C TYR A 114 -12.48 7.07 -1.09
N LEU A 115 -11.54 7.99 -0.85
CA LEU A 115 -11.26 8.53 0.49
C LEU A 115 -12.49 9.20 1.10
N LYS A 116 -13.28 9.94 0.31
CA LYS A 116 -14.55 10.51 0.77
C LYS A 116 -15.52 9.45 1.28
N GLY A 117 -15.64 8.32 0.57
CA GLY A 117 -16.51 7.20 0.99
C GLY A 117 -15.96 6.39 2.17
N THR A 118 -14.73 6.67 2.59
CA THR A 118 -14.01 5.90 3.61
C THR A 118 -13.25 6.81 4.60
N ILE A 119 -13.79 7.98 4.91
CA ILE A 119 -13.18 8.97 5.82
C ILE A 119 -12.96 8.37 7.22
N ASP A 120 -13.92 7.56 7.67
CA ASP A 120 -13.96 6.92 8.98
C ASP A 120 -13.14 5.63 9.08
N PHE A 121 -12.39 5.27 8.03
CA PHE A 121 -11.52 4.11 8.03
C PHE A 121 -10.13 4.42 8.60
N GLY A 122 -9.55 3.44 9.29
CA GLY A 122 -8.20 3.46 9.81
C GLY A 122 -7.66 2.07 10.04
N LEU A 123 -6.44 1.98 10.56
CA LEU A 123 -5.80 0.73 10.97
C LEU A 123 -6.16 0.40 12.41
N PHE A 124 -6.53 -0.84 12.64
CA PHE A 124 -6.77 -1.38 13.96
C PHE A 124 -5.65 -2.36 14.35
N TYR A 125 -5.04 -2.09 15.48
CA TYR A 125 -4.01 -2.92 16.11
C TYR A 125 -4.62 -3.59 17.32
N SER A 126 -4.86 -4.91 17.23
CA SER A 126 -5.44 -5.70 18.32
C SER A 126 -4.45 -5.90 19.47
N SER A 127 -4.95 -5.99 20.70
CA SER A 127 -4.17 -6.39 21.88
C SER A 127 -3.97 -7.91 21.95
N SER A 128 -3.53 -8.52 20.82
CA SER A 128 -3.23 -9.95 20.74
C SER A 128 -1.96 -10.30 21.49
N SER A 129 -1.94 -11.51 22.09
CA SER A 129 -0.73 -12.10 22.66
C SER A 129 0.09 -12.91 21.64
N ASP A 130 -0.38 -13.03 20.39
CA ASP A 130 0.37 -13.65 19.30
C ASP A 130 1.33 -12.65 18.68
N PHE A 131 2.62 -12.96 18.70
CA PHE A 131 3.70 -12.13 18.15
C PHE A 131 4.40 -12.81 16.97
N ASN A 132 3.74 -13.77 16.30
CA ASN A 132 4.28 -14.38 15.10
C ASN A 132 4.43 -13.33 13.98
N LEU A 133 5.64 -13.19 13.45
CA LEU A 133 5.91 -12.33 12.31
C LEU A 133 5.65 -13.10 11.00
N VAL A 134 4.70 -12.63 10.21
CA VAL A 134 4.34 -13.22 8.93
C VAL A 134 4.38 -12.18 7.82
N GLY A 135 5.17 -12.43 6.77
CA GLY A 135 5.23 -11.59 5.58
C GLY A 135 4.50 -12.23 4.40
N PHE A 136 3.60 -11.48 3.74
CA PHE A 136 3.06 -11.83 2.43
C PHE A 136 3.76 -10.99 1.37
N CYS A 137 4.19 -11.61 0.28
CA CYS A 137 4.77 -10.90 -0.86
C CYS A 137 4.22 -11.45 -2.16
N ASP A 138 4.09 -10.56 -3.15
CA ASP A 138 3.65 -10.92 -4.49
C ASP A 138 4.25 -9.95 -5.51
N SER A 139 4.26 -10.36 -6.77
CA SER A 139 4.71 -9.52 -7.89
C SER A 139 3.85 -9.76 -9.12
N ASP A 140 3.43 -8.69 -9.79
CA ASP A 140 2.95 -8.83 -11.15
C ASP A 140 4.12 -9.20 -12.10
N TYR A 141 3.79 -9.79 -13.25
CA TYR A 141 4.75 -10.04 -14.29
C TYR A 141 4.54 -9.08 -15.45
N ALA A 142 5.55 -8.25 -15.73
CA ALA A 142 5.55 -7.32 -16.85
C ALA A 142 4.30 -6.41 -16.90
N GLY A 143 3.79 -6.00 -15.72
CA GLY A 143 2.50 -5.29 -15.58
C GLY A 143 2.52 -3.86 -16.10
N ASP A 144 3.67 -3.20 -16.14
CA ASP A 144 3.81 -1.87 -16.73
C ASP A 144 3.77 -1.95 -18.26
N ILE A 145 2.93 -1.10 -18.87
CA ILE A 145 2.72 -1.14 -20.34
C ILE A 145 3.84 -0.47 -21.14
N ASP A 146 4.59 0.44 -20.52
CA ASP A 146 5.62 1.23 -21.20
C ASP A 146 6.98 0.52 -21.20
N ASP A 147 7.40 -0.01 -20.06
CA ASP A 147 8.75 -0.59 -19.91
C ASP A 147 8.73 -2.06 -19.45
N ARG A 148 7.55 -2.68 -19.35
CA ARG A 148 7.34 -4.10 -19.03
C ARG A 148 7.96 -4.52 -17.69
N LYS A 149 8.21 -3.56 -16.80
CA LYS A 149 8.71 -3.84 -15.45
C LYS A 149 7.60 -4.32 -14.54
N SER A 150 7.98 -5.16 -13.60
CA SER A 150 7.10 -5.71 -12.57
C SER A 150 6.95 -4.76 -11.39
N LYS A 151 5.78 -4.81 -10.75
CA LYS A 151 5.51 -4.18 -9.46
C LYS A 151 5.50 -5.25 -8.39
N THR A 152 6.19 -5.01 -7.29
CA THR A 152 6.22 -5.90 -6.14
C THR A 152 5.51 -5.25 -4.97
N GLY A 153 4.68 -6.03 -4.29
CA GLY A 153 4.03 -5.68 -3.03
C GLY A 153 4.44 -6.63 -1.92
N PHE A 154 4.50 -6.12 -0.71
CA PHE A 154 4.57 -6.94 0.48
C PHE A 154 3.82 -6.31 1.65
N VAL A 155 3.48 -7.12 2.64
CA VAL A 155 2.88 -6.72 3.90
C VAL A 155 3.36 -7.65 5.01
N PHE A 156 3.72 -7.05 6.15
CA PHE A 156 4.10 -7.78 7.37
C PHE A 156 3.03 -7.65 8.43
N PHE A 157 2.74 -8.78 9.04
CA PHE A 157 1.86 -8.91 10.20
C PHE A 157 2.68 -9.32 11.42
N LEU A 158 2.39 -8.71 12.55
CA LEU A 158 2.79 -9.18 13.87
C LEU A 158 1.51 -9.67 14.57
N GLY A 159 1.35 -10.97 14.69
CA GLY A 159 0.04 -11.57 15.00
C GLY A 159 -1.01 -11.15 13.97
N ASP A 160 -2.10 -10.54 14.42
CA ASP A 160 -3.20 -10.07 13.55
C ASP A 160 -3.03 -8.63 13.05
N SER A 161 -1.96 -7.94 13.47
CA SER A 161 -1.77 -6.51 13.21
C SER A 161 -0.77 -6.29 12.08
N VAL A 162 -1.16 -5.45 11.10
CA VAL A 162 -0.27 -5.04 10.01
C VAL A 162 0.70 -3.97 10.49
N ILE A 163 2.00 -4.24 10.38
CA ILE A 163 3.07 -3.35 10.89
C ILE A 163 3.90 -2.68 9.80
N SER A 164 3.96 -3.27 8.60
CA SER A 164 4.72 -2.70 7.47
C SER A 164 4.12 -3.14 6.15
N TRP A 165 4.19 -2.27 5.14
CA TRP A 165 3.69 -2.55 3.79
C TRP A 165 4.43 -1.76 2.73
N SER A 166 4.44 -2.28 1.51
CA SER A 166 5.09 -1.64 0.38
C SER A 166 4.44 -1.99 -0.95
N SER A 167 4.48 -1.04 -1.88
CA SER A 167 4.13 -1.22 -3.29
C SER A 167 5.16 -0.49 -4.12
N LYS A 168 6.06 -1.20 -4.81
CA LYS A 168 7.17 -0.59 -5.55
C LYS A 168 7.30 -1.19 -6.95
N LYS A 169 7.42 -0.33 -7.97
CA LYS A 169 7.87 -0.72 -9.31
C LYS A 169 9.35 -1.09 -9.25
N ARG A 170 9.70 -2.22 -9.85
CA ARG A 170 11.09 -2.71 -9.85
C ARG A 170 11.94 -2.00 -10.90
N PRO A 171 13.23 -1.73 -10.60
CA PRO A 171 14.15 -1.16 -11.59
C PRO A 171 14.59 -2.18 -12.64
N ILE A 172 14.51 -3.48 -12.33
CA ILE A 172 14.94 -4.60 -13.19
C ILE A 172 13.75 -5.19 -13.95
N LEU A 173 14.02 -5.70 -15.16
CA LEU A 173 13.10 -6.53 -15.93
C LEU A 173 13.28 -7.98 -15.50
N THR A 174 12.18 -8.67 -15.22
CA THR A 174 12.18 -10.11 -14.91
C THR A 174 11.79 -10.89 -16.16
N LEU A 175 12.43 -12.04 -16.37
CA LEU A 175 12.27 -12.86 -17.58
C LEU A 175 11.15 -13.90 -17.45
N SER A 176 10.66 -14.15 -16.24
CA SER A 176 9.57 -15.09 -15.96
C SER A 176 8.76 -14.66 -14.73
N THR A 177 7.55 -15.24 -14.58
CA THR A 177 6.73 -15.09 -13.38
C THR A 177 7.45 -15.61 -12.15
N CYS A 178 8.11 -16.78 -12.24
CA CYS A 178 8.89 -17.35 -11.14
C CYS A 178 10.01 -16.41 -10.68
N GLU A 179 10.71 -15.76 -11.61
CA GLU A 179 11.75 -14.78 -11.27
C GLU A 179 11.13 -13.55 -10.58
N ALA A 180 9.97 -13.07 -11.05
CA ALA A 180 9.28 -11.95 -10.42
C ALA A 180 8.87 -12.25 -8.97
N GLU A 181 8.28 -13.41 -8.72
CA GLU A 181 7.92 -13.89 -7.37
C GLU A 181 9.16 -14.05 -6.49
N TYR A 182 10.22 -14.60 -7.06
CA TYR A 182 11.47 -14.79 -6.35
C TYR A 182 12.11 -13.46 -5.92
N VAL A 183 12.12 -12.47 -6.81
CA VAL A 183 12.56 -11.11 -6.51
C VAL A 183 11.67 -10.47 -5.44
N ALA A 184 10.35 -10.76 -5.46
CA ALA A 184 9.43 -10.30 -4.44
C ALA A 184 9.76 -10.89 -3.06
N ALA A 185 9.91 -12.21 -2.97
CA ALA A 185 10.26 -12.92 -1.74
C ALA A 185 11.58 -12.41 -1.13
N THR A 186 12.63 -12.28 -1.97
CA THR A 186 13.92 -11.75 -1.53
C THR A 186 13.82 -10.31 -1.03
N SER A 187 13.02 -9.49 -1.69
CA SER A 187 12.83 -8.10 -1.30
C SER A 187 12.05 -7.97 -0.01
N CYS A 188 11.04 -8.81 0.18
CA CYS A 188 10.28 -8.93 1.42
C CYS A 188 11.24 -9.30 2.58
N THR A 189 12.01 -10.37 2.45
CA THR A 189 12.96 -10.81 3.48
C THR A 189 14.01 -9.73 3.83
N ARG A 190 14.42 -8.89 2.87
CA ARG A 190 15.38 -7.81 3.11
C ARG A 190 14.79 -6.56 3.77
N GLU A 191 13.51 -6.33 3.59
CA GLU A 191 12.77 -5.22 4.21
C GLU A 191 12.05 -5.69 5.49
N ASP A 192 12.29 -6.94 5.93
CA ASP A 192 11.86 -7.46 7.23
C ASP A 192 12.35 -6.52 8.34
N PRO A 193 11.47 -6.04 9.24
CA PRO A 193 11.83 -5.12 10.32
C PRO A 193 12.93 -5.66 11.25
N VAL A 194 13.11 -6.98 11.30
CA VAL A 194 14.11 -7.66 12.15
C VAL A 194 15.43 -7.90 11.42
N TYR A 195 15.45 -7.84 10.07
CA TYR A 195 16.60 -8.26 9.28
C TYR A 195 17.22 -7.11 8.46
N HIS A 196 18.44 -6.70 8.82
CA HIS A 196 19.16 -5.59 8.16
C HIS A 196 20.43 -6.06 7.44
N ASN A 197 20.33 -6.73 6.29
CA ASN A 197 21.51 -7.05 5.49
C ASN A 197 21.41 -6.52 4.04
N ARG A 198 22.46 -5.85 3.54
CA ARG A 198 22.50 -5.16 2.23
C ARG A 198 23.26 -5.97 1.18
N SER A 199 22.61 -6.41 0.09
CA SER A 199 23.27 -6.91 -1.12
C SER A 199 22.54 -6.52 -2.41
N LYS A 200 23.28 -6.28 -3.53
CA LYS A 200 22.81 -5.48 -4.67
C LYS A 200 22.46 -6.22 -5.97
N HIS A 201 22.74 -7.51 -6.17
CA HIS A 201 22.57 -8.21 -7.46
C HIS A 201 21.61 -9.40 -7.41
N ILE A 202 21.02 -9.80 -8.57
CA ILE A 202 20.03 -10.89 -8.68
C ILE A 202 20.62 -12.23 -8.19
N ASP A 203 21.84 -12.55 -8.58
CA ASP A 203 22.52 -13.76 -8.12
C ASP A 203 22.77 -13.76 -6.60
N THR A 204 23.14 -12.59 -6.04
CA THR A 204 23.26 -12.40 -4.62
C THR A 204 21.91 -12.47 -3.88
N ARG A 205 20.81 -12.10 -4.54
CA ARG A 205 19.45 -12.22 -3.99
C ARG A 205 19.03 -13.69 -3.91
N TYR A 206 19.35 -14.47 -4.92
CA TYR A 206 19.08 -15.91 -4.94
C TYR A 206 19.84 -16.63 -3.82
N ARG A 207 21.12 -16.37 -3.71
CA ARG A 207 21.95 -16.94 -2.64
C ARG A 207 21.49 -16.50 -1.27
N PHE A 208 21.12 -15.23 -1.12
CA PHE A 208 20.66 -14.65 0.14
C PHE A 208 19.43 -15.37 0.71
N ILE A 209 18.34 -15.47 -0.07
CA ILE A 209 17.12 -16.13 0.44
C ILE A 209 17.33 -17.62 0.69
N LYS A 210 18.11 -18.30 -0.19
CA LYS A 210 18.48 -19.70 0.01
C LYS A 210 19.27 -19.88 1.30
N GLU A 211 20.18 -18.95 1.60
CA GLU A 211 20.97 -18.97 2.85
C GLU A 211 20.07 -18.76 4.07
N CYS A 212 19.15 -17.78 4.05
CA CYS A 212 18.19 -17.55 5.12
C CYS A 212 17.31 -18.80 5.39
N ILE A 213 16.82 -19.46 4.33
CA ILE A 213 16.05 -20.70 4.45
C ILE A 213 16.91 -21.82 5.03
N THR A 214 18.16 -21.99 4.56
CA THR A 214 19.08 -23.02 5.04
C THR A 214 19.41 -22.84 6.51
N LYS A 215 19.58 -21.60 6.95
CA LYS A 215 19.81 -21.23 8.35
C LYS A 215 18.55 -21.28 9.21
N LYS A 216 17.37 -21.57 8.63
CA LYS A 216 16.05 -21.54 9.29
C LYS A 216 15.68 -20.17 9.87
N GLU A 217 16.22 -19.09 9.31
CA GLU A 217 15.87 -17.72 9.67
C GLU A 217 14.54 -17.30 9.05
N VAL A 218 14.18 -17.89 7.90
CA VAL A 218 12.93 -17.66 7.17
C VAL A 218 12.36 -18.98 6.67
N GLU A 219 11.05 -19.15 6.79
CA GLU A 219 10.30 -20.22 6.16
C GLU A 219 9.46 -19.66 5.01
N LEU A 220 9.58 -20.20 3.81
CA LEU A 220 8.73 -19.84 2.67
C LEU A 220 7.58 -20.82 2.52
N LYS A 221 6.36 -20.28 2.42
CA LYS A 221 5.13 -21.04 2.20
C LYS A 221 4.39 -20.53 0.98
N TYR A 222 3.92 -21.46 0.15
CA TYR A 222 3.01 -21.13 -0.94
C TYR A 222 1.65 -20.69 -0.39
N VAL A 223 1.15 -19.57 -0.93
CA VAL A 223 -0.18 -19.04 -0.59
C VAL A 223 -1.04 -19.02 -1.84
N LYS A 224 -2.27 -19.52 -1.76
CA LYS A 224 -3.23 -19.47 -2.87
C LYS A 224 -3.57 -18.00 -3.18
N SER A 225 -3.83 -17.68 -4.45
CA SER A 225 -4.14 -16.30 -4.89
C SER A 225 -5.30 -15.66 -4.12
N HIS A 226 -6.32 -16.46 -3.73
CA HIS A 226 -7.42 -15.96 -2.89
C HIS A 226 -6.93 -15.46 -1.53
N ASP A 227 -5.89 -16.09 -0.97
CA ASP A 227 -5.37 -15.81 0.37
C ASP A 227 -4.11 -14.92 0.33
N GLN A 228 -3.77 -14.37 -0.85
CA GLN A 228 -2.59 -13.52 -1.02
C GLN A 228 -2.88 -12.08 -0.58
N ALA A 229 -2.45 -11.71 0.63
CA ALA A 229 -2.68 -10.37 1.18
C ALA A 229 -1.93 -9.27 0.41
N ALA A 230 -0.82 -9.60 -0.26
CA ALA A 230 -0.02 -8.64 -1.01
C ALA A 230 -0.64 -8.23 -2.36
N ASP A 231 -1.68 -8.94 -2.85
CA ASP A 231 -2.39 -8.62 -4.10
C ASP A 231 -2.90 -7.18 -4.16
N ILE A 232 -3.35 -6.63 -3.04
CA ILE A 232 -3.86 -5.25 -2.94
C ILE A 232 -2.79 -4.20 -3.26
N PHE A 233 -1.50 -4.57 -3.20
CA PHE A 233 -0.35 -3.69 -3.44
C PHE A 233 0.25 -3.80 -4.83
N ILE A 234 -0.22 -4.75 -5.68
CA ILE A 234 0.40 -4.99 -6.98
C ILE A 234 -0.55 -4.77 -8.16
N LYS A 235 -1.85 -4.84 -7.96
CA LYS A 235 -2.85 -4.73 -9.06
C LYS A 235 -4.14 -4.05 -8.61
N PRO A 236 -4.88 -3.41 -9.57
CA PRO A 236 -6.22 -2.90 -9.28
C PRO A 236 -7.20 -4.08 -9.22
N LEU A 237 -7.88 -4.22 -8.09
CA LEU A 237 -8.78 -5.34 -7.81
C LEU A 237 -10.24 -5.00 -8.10
N LYS A 238 -11.06 -6.03 -8.35
CA LYS A 238 -12.52 -5.93 -8.30
C LYS A 238 -12.97 -5.62 -6.87
N PHE A 239 -14.16 -5.04 -6.73
CA PHE A 239 -14.65 -4.54 -5.44
C PHE A 239 -14.65 -5.61 -4.34
N GLU A 240 -15.14 -6.81 -4.63
CA GLU A 240 -15.27 -7.89 -3.65
C GLU A 240 -13.90 -8.32 -3.10
N ASP A 241 -12.92 -8.53 -4.00
CA ASP A 241 -11.55 -8.88 -3.61
C ASP A 241 -10.86 -7.73 -2.87
N PHE A 242 -11.05 -6.50 -3.34
CA PHE A 242 -10.50 -5.32 -2.70
C PHE A 242 -11.05 -5.16 -1.27
N GLN A 243 -12.36 -5.32 -1.07
CA GLN A 243 -12.99 -5.21 0.24
C GLN A 243 -12.48 -6.29 1.19
N ARG A 244 -12.37 -7.53 0.73
CA ARG A 244 -11.85 -8.67 1.50
C ARG A 244 -10.42 -8.42 1.93
N LEU A 245 -9.53 -8.06 1.00
CA LEU A 245 -8.12 -7.80 1.30
C LEU A 245 -7.91 -6.54 2.15
N ARG A 246 -8.70 -5.48 1.93
CA ARG A 246 -8.70 -4.29 2.77
C ARG A 246 -9.01 -4.64 4.23
N SER A 247 -10.01 -5.48 4.47
CA SER A 247 -10.34 -5.94 5.83
C SER A 247 -9.21 -6.79 6.42
N ARG A 248 -8.61 -7.67 5.60
CA ARG A 248 -7.49 -8.53 6.02
C ARG A 248 -6.26 -7.73 6.45
N ILE A 249 -5.93 -6.63 5.79
CA ILE A 249 -4.82 -5.75 6.19
C ILE A 249 -5.19 -4.81 7.35
N GLY A 250 -6.18 -5.15 8.17
CA GLY A 250 -6.52 -4.43 9.39
C GLY A 250 -7.28 -3.12 9.21
N MET A 251 -7.74 -2.81 7.99
CA MET A 251 -8.55 -1.61 7.73
C MET A 251 -9.98 -1.81 8.23
N LYS A 252 -10.37 -1.03 9.24
CA LYS A 252 -11.71 -1.06 9.85
C LYS A 252 -12.35 0.34 9.84
N LYS A 253 -13.68 0.38 10.05
CA LYS A 253 -14.36 1.63 10.39
C LYS A 253 -14.20 1.94 11.87
N LYS A 254 -14.11 3.22 12.20
CA LYS A 254 -13.91 3.75 13.57
C LYS A 254 -14.94 3.22 14.59
N ASN A 255 -16.14 2.86 14.16
CA ASN A 255 -17.26 2.43 15.01
C ASN A 255 -17.71 0.98 14.75
N GLN A 256 -16.93 0.17 14.08
CA GLN A 256 -17.17 -1.27 13.95
C GLN A 256 -16.37 -1.98 15.04
N ASN A 257 -17.08 -2.38 16.14
CA ASN A 257 -16.61 -3.38 17.10
C ASN A 257 -16.67 -4.76 16.47
#